data_083ddc15bd814bb5760d70e4d869d846
#
_entry.id   083ddc15bd814bb5760d70e4d869d846
#
_cell.length_a   1.000
_cell.length_b   1.000
_cell.length_c   1.000
_cell.angle_alpha   90.00
_cell.angle_beta   90.00
_cell.angle_gamma   90.00
#
_symmetry.space_group_name_H-M   'P 1'
#
loop_
_entity.id
_entity.type
_entity.pdbx_description
1 polymer ?
#
loop_
_entity_poly.entity_id
_entity_poly.type
_entity_poly.pdbx_seq_one_letter_code
_entity_poly.pdbx_strand_id
1 'polypeptide(L)'
;MFRLVKVLNSNNQCEVSRLKIATTANFGPGCALTCSSGSLSSAAVAMMPDYISMVGSNDAEDGKIDAMFVTEDMVFKVEFTGTTAPYPGMTVGLSTKKQKMDSVTHSTTGKGMIIDVDDNPNLVYVRFRR
;
A
#
# COMPACT_ATOMS: atom_id res chain seq x y z
N MET A 1 6.48 1.69 -4.92
CA MET A 1 6.56 1.82 -3.44
C MET A 1 5.54 2.84 -2.98
N PHE A 2 4.77 2.49 -1.98
CA PHE A 2 3.79 3.40 -1.41
C PHE A 2 4.46 4.47 -0.56
N ARG A 3 4.11 5.71 -0.80
CA ARG A 3 4.59 6.87 -0.02
C ARG A 3 3.39 7.67 0.45
N LEU A 4 3.29 7.88 1.75
CA LEU A 4 2.24 8.72 2.32
C LEU A 4 2.45 10.17 1.88
N VAL A 5 1.41 10.78 1.34
CA VAL A 5 1.41 12.19 0.90
C VAL A 5 0.68 13.06 1.90
N LYS A 6 -0.51 12.65 2.33
CA LYS A 6 -1.30 13.39 3.32
C LYS A 6 -2.35 12.51 3.97
N VAL A 7 -2.87 12.99 5.10
CA VAL A 7 -4.02 12.43 5.81
C VAL A 7 -5.14 13.46 5.73
N LEU A 8 -6.28 13.07 5.20
CA LEU A 8 -7.37 14.01 4.88
C LEU A 8 -8.10 14.53 6.11
N ASN A 9 -8.22 13.71 7.14
CA ASN A 9 -8.91 14.07 8.39
C ASN A 9 -7.89 14.16 9.49
N SER A 10 -7.88 15.28 10.23
CA SER A 10 -7.00 15.47 11.37
C SER A 10 -5.58 15.96 11.03
N ASN A 11 -4.69 15.85 11.93
CA ASN A 11 -3.41 16.55 12.07
C ASN A 11 -2.27 16.00 11.17
N ASN A 12 -2.55 15.36 10.06
CA ASN A 12 -1.56 14.69 9.19
C ASN A 12 -0.70 13.67 9.95
N GLN A 13 -1.27 13.06 10.97
CA GLN A 13 -0.57 12.05 11.77
C GLN A 13 -0.82 10.66 11.21
N CYS A 14 0.23 9.86 11.15
CA CYS A 14 0.13 8.44 10.88
C CYS A 14 0.68 7.66 12.07
N GLU A 15 0.08 6.51 12.34
CA GLU A 15 0.52 5.62 13.40
C GLU A 15 1.59 4.67 12.85
N VAL A 16 2.75 4.65 13.49
CA VAL A 16 3.83 3.73 13.16
C VAL A 16 3.99 2.78 14.34
N SER A 17 3.97 1.48 14.05
CA SER A 17 4.12 0.44 15.04
C SER A 17 5.29 -0.47 14.69
N ARG A 18 5.95 -1.00 15.70
CA ARG A 18 7.00 -1.99 15.53
C ARG A 18 6.41 -3.38 15.70
N LEU A 19 6.36 -4.13 14.61
CA LEU A 19 5.63 -5.38 14.54
C LEU A 19 6.49 -6.53 14.02
N LYS A 20 6.17 -7.72 14.49
CA LYS A 20 6.77 -8.96 14.01
C LYS A 20 6.47 -9.19 12.54
N ILE A 21 7.43 -9.71 11.80
CA ILE A 21 7.20 -10.21 10.45
C ILE A 21 7.10 -11.73 10.46
N ALA A 22 6.34 -12.29 9.51
CA ALA A 22 6.27 -13.73 9.32
C ALA A 22 7.66 -14.28 8.92
N THR A 23 8.01 -15.47 9.37
CA THR A 23 9.34 -16.05 9.16
C THR A 23 9.68 -16.24 7.68
N THR A 24 8.67 -16.39 6.83
CA THR A 24 8.82 -16.56 5.37
C THR A 24 8.60 -15.25 4.61
N ALA A 25 8.38 -14.14 5.31
CA ALA A 25 8.09 -12.86 4.66
C ALA A 25 9.29 -12.36 3.86
N ASN A 26 9.02 -11.88 2.65
CA ASN A 26 10.03 -11.30 1.77
C ASN A 26 9.39 -10.12 1.03
N PHE A 27 9.77 -8.91 1.43
CA PHE A 27 9.25 -7.68 0.85
C PHE A 27 10.25 -6.53 1.00
N GLY A 28 10.13 -5.53 0.14
CA GLY A 28 10.92 -4.30 0.21
C GLY A 28 10.22 -3.21 1.03
N PRO A 29 10.84 -2.03 1.13
CA PRO A 29 10.22 -0.87 1.77
C PRO A 29 9.02 -0.38 0.95
N GLY A 30 8.07 0.26 1.61
CA GLY A 30 6.86 0.78 0.96
C GLY A 30 5.96 -0.30 0.39
N CYS A 31 5.99 -1.49 0.95
CA CYS A 31 5.17 -2.63 0.55
C CYS A 31 3.88 -2.69 1.34
N ALA A 32 2.78 -3.04 0.66
CA ALA A 32 1.49 -3.27 1.31
C ALA A 32 1.49 -4.59 2.07
N LEU A 33 1.16 -4.55 3.34
CA LEU A 33 1.21 -5.69 4.26
C LEU A 33 -0.13 -5.95 4.90
N THR A 34 -0.38 -7.21 5.24
CA THR A 34 -1.46 -7.64 6.10
C THR A 34 -0.92 -8.16 7.42
N CYS A 35 -1.69 -7.99 8.49
CA CYS A 35 -1.35 -8.53 9.80
C CYS A 35 -2.24 -9.74 10.07
N SER A 36 -1.63 -10.90 10.25
CA SER A 36 -2.34 -12.14 10.56
C SER A 36 -1.66 -12.84 11.71
N SER A 37 -2.43 -13.19 12.75
CA SER A 37 -1.92 -13.84 13.95
C SER A 37 -0.74 -13.09 14.60
N GLY A 38 -0.77 -11.76 14.54
CA GLY A 38 0.25 -10.90 15.13
C GLY A 38 1.53 -10.72 14.30
N SER A 39 1.57 -11.25 13.07
CA SER A 39 2.75 -11.14 12.19
C SER A 39 2.38 -10.53 10.85
N LEU A 40 3.30 -9.73 10.31
CA LEU A 40 3.14 -9.05 9.02
C LEU A 40 3.60 -9.95 7.87
N SER A 41 2.84 -9.93 6.80
CA SER A 41 3.17 -10.56 5.52
C SER A 41 2.62 -9.72 4.37
N SER A 42 3.00 -10.03 3.13
CA SER A 42 2.48 -9.29 1.97
C SER A 42 0.96 -9.40 1.87
N ALA A 43 0.29 -8.28 1.62
CA ALA A 43 -1.16 -8.24 1.46
C ALA A 43 -1.60 -8.97 0.18
N ALA A 44 -2.81 -9.51 0.17
CA ALA A 44 -3.41 -10.06 -1.04
C ALA A 44 -3.79 -8.94 -2.01
N VAL A 45 -3.78 -9.25 -3.32
CA VAL A 45 -3.95 -8.23 -4.37
C VAL A 45 -5.29 -7.50 -4.32
N ALA A 46 -6.36 -8.14 -3.86
CA ALA A 46 -7.71 -7.57 -3.85
C ALA A 46 -8.10 -6.98 -2.49
N MET A 47 -7.17 -6.82 -1.55
CA MET A 47 -7.52 -6.35 -0.22
C MET A 47 -6.95 -4.95 0.06
N MET A 48 -7.55 -4.27 1.02
CA MET A 48 -6.94 -3.09 1.63
C MET A 48 -5.82 -3.56 2.55
N PRO A 49 -4.61 -3.01 2.42
CA PRO A 49 -3.54 -3.38 3.33
C PRO A 49 -3.82 -2.88 4.75
N ASP A 50 -3.33 -3.62 5.74
CA ASP A 50 -3.37 -3.16 7.13
C ASP A 50 -2.22 -2.19 7.43
N TYR A 51 -1.06 -2.42 6.81
CA TYR A 51 0.16 -1.63 7.01
C TYR A 51 0.92 -1.40 5.72
N ILE A 52 1.73 -0.35 5.72
CA ILE A 52 2.78 -0.14 4.71
C ILE A 52 4.13 -0.25 5.43
N SER A 53 5.03 -1.07 4.90
CA SER A 53 6.36 -1.24 5.49
C SER A 53 7.19 0.03 5.36
N MET A 54 7.91 0.39 6.42
CA MET A 54 8.86 1.51 6.40
C MET A 54 10.22 1.06 5.90
N VAL A 55 10.55 -0.22 6.10
CA VAL A 55 11.81 -0.85 5.68
C VAL A 55 11.52 -2.20 5.04
N GLY A 56 12.51 -2.80 4.39
CA GLY A 56 12.38 -4.15 3.85
C GLY A 56 12.48 -5.23 4.92
N SER A 57 12.01 -6.43 4.59
CA SER A 57 12.08 -7.57 5.52
C SER A 57 13.52 -7.97 5.88
N ASN A 58 14.48 -7.70 4.99
CA ASN A 58 15.90 -7.96 5.27
C ASN A 58 16.51 -7.01 6.30
N ASP A 59 15.84 -5.90 6.59
CA ASP A 59 16.28 -4.90 7.57
C ASP A 59 15.59 -5.07 8.93
N ALA A 60 14.90 -6.20 9.13
CA ALA A 60 14.25 -6.50 10.39
C ALA A 60 15.28 -6.65 11.52
N GLU A 61 14.94 -6.08 12.67
CA GLU A 61 15.72 -6.22 13.91
C GLU A 61 14.91 -7.06 14.89
N ASP A 62 15.50 -8.15 15.38
CA ASP A 62 14.81 -9.12 16.25
C ASP A 62 13.49 -9.63 15.64
N GLY A 63 13.46 -9.81 14.32
CA GLY A 63 12.27 -10.25 13.60
C GLY A 63 11.16 -9.23 13.52
N LYS A 64 11.44 -7.95 13.78
CA LYS A 64 10.45 -6.85 13.78
C LYS A 64 10.84 -5.73 12.84
N ILE A 65 9.85 -5.05 12.29
CA ILE A 65 10.03 -3.84 11.48
C ILE A 65 9.08 -2.74 11.95
N ASP A 66 9.41 -1.51 11.58
CA ASP A 66 8.47 -0.41 11.69
C ASP A 66 7.53 -0.41 10.49
N ALA A 67 6.24 -0.31 10.74
CA ALA A 67 5.21 -0.29 9.71
C ALA A 67 4.14 0.75 10.05
N MET A 68 3.65 1.42 9.00
CA MET A 68 2.63 2.46 9.11
C MET A 68 1.24 1.83 8.99
N PHE A 69 0.38 2.07 9.98
CA PHE A 69 -1.01 1.64 9.93
C PHE A 69 -1.78 2.42 8.86
N VAL A 70 -2.51 1.71 8.01
CA VAL A 70 -3.25 2.30 6.88
C VAL A 70 -4.69 2.58 7.27
N THR A 71 -5.12 3.82 7.04
CA THR A 71 -6.52 4.24 7.22
C THR A 71 -7.10 4.74 5.90
N GLU A 72 -8.44 4.81 5.80
CA GLU A 72 -9.12 5.20 4.56
C GLU A 72 -8.93 6.68 4.19
N ASP A 73 -8.50 7.51 5.11
CA ASP A 73 -8.26 8.94 4.88
C ASP A 73 -6.82 9.28 4.47
N MET A 74 -5.98 8.27 4.32
CA MET A 74 -4.60 8.43 3.84
C MET A 74 -4.54 8.46 2.32
N VAL A 75 -3.73 9.37 1.78
CA VAL A 75 -3.41 9.46 0.36
C VAL A 75 -1.98 9.04 0.14
N PHE A 76 -1.79 8.05 -0.72
CA PHE A 76 -0.47 7.53 -1.07
C PHE A 76 -0.14 7.86 -2.51
N LYS A 77 1.13 8.23 -2.76
CA LYS A 77 1.70 8.28 -4.09
C LYS A 77 2.37 6.94 -4.37
N VAL A 78 2.07 6.33 -5.50
CA VAL A 78 2.54 4.98 -5.82
C VAL A 78 2.66 4.81 -7.34
N GLU A 79 3.56 3.93 -7.76
CA GLU A 79 3.68 3.54 -9.17
C GLU A 79 2.44 2.77 -9.61
N PHE A 80 2.05 3.03 -10.85
CA PHE A 80 0.91 2.39 -11.48
C PHE A 80 1.38 1.51 -12.64
N THR A 81 0.86 0.30 -12.70
CA THR A 81 1.06 -0.61 -13.83
C THR A 81 -0.30 -0.99 -14.41
N GLY A 82 -0.41 -1.04 -15.70
CA GLY A 82 -1.66 -1.40 -16.37
C GLY A 82 -1.61 -1.07 -17.84
N THR A 83 -2.53 -1.63 -18.60
CA THR A 83 -2.65 -1.39 -20.05
C THR A 83 -3.54 -0.19 -20.36
N THR A 84 -4.40 0.18 -19.43
CA THR A 84 -5.28 1.36 -19.55
C THR A 84 -4.64 2.54 -18.84
N ALA A 85 -4.65 3.72 -19.46
CA ALA A 85 -4.15 4.94 -18.84
C ALA A 85 -4.93 5.23 -17.54
N PRO A 86 -4.25 5.58 -16.44
CA PRO A 86 -4.92 5.86 -15.18
C PRO A 86 -5.75 7.15 -15.27
N TYR A 87 -6.85 7.19 -14.51
CA TYR A 87 -7.70 8.37 -14.41
C TYR A 87 -8.32 8.46 -13.01
N PRO A 88 -8.66 9.67 -12.53
CA PRO A 88 -9.33 9.83 -11.25
C PRO A 88 -10.67 9.08 -11.21
N GLY A 89 -10.91 8.37 -10.12
CA GLY A 89 -12.10 7.54 -9.95
C GLY A 89 -11.90 6.08 -10.34
N MET A 90 -10.78 5.74 -10.98
CA MET A 90 -10.49 4.35 -11.35
C MET A 90 -10.29 3.50 -10.10
N THR A 91 -10.94 2.34 -10.07
CA THR A 91 -10.72 1.32 -9.04
C THR A 91 -9.51 0.46 -9.43
N VAL A 92 -8.61 0.26 -8.49
CA VAL A 92 -7.36 -0.46 -8.71
C VAL A 92 -7.09 -1.43 -7.55
N GLY A 93 -6.33 -2.48 -7.83
CA GLY A 93 -5.83 -3.41 -6.82
C GLY A 93 -4.32 -3.29 -6.65
N LEU A 94 -3.78 -4.05 -5.70
CA LEU A 94 -2.34 -4.17 -5.53
C LEU A 94 -1.76 -5.01 -6.66
N SER A 95 -0.58 -4.62 -7.15
CA SER A 95 0.16 -5.47 -8.09
C SER A 95 0.70 -6.72 -7.37
N THR A 96 1.20 -7.68 -8.13
CA THR A 96 1.82 -8.89 -7.57
C THR A 96 3.03 -8.57 -6.69
N LYS A 97 3.69 -7.44 -6.94
CA LYS A 97 4.83 -6.99 -6.13
C LYS A 97 4.42 -6.23 -4.86
N LYS A 98 3.13 -5.93 -4.68
CA LYS A 98 2.56 -5.24 -3.51
C LYS A 98 3.16 -3.86 -3.23
N GLN A 99 3.92 -3.33 -4.15
CA GLN A 99 4.52 -1.99 -4.08
C GLN A 99 3.97 -1.06 -5.16
N LYS A 100 3.01 -1.55 -5.97
CA LYS A 100 2.39 -0.83 -7.08
C LYS A 100 0.90 -1.11 -7.13
N MET A 101 0.18 -0.27 -7.84
CA MET A 101 -1.24 -0.49 -8.16
C MET A 101 -1.38 -1.03 -9.57
N ASP A 102 -2.40 -1.86 -9.79
CA ASP A 102 -2.70 -2.49 -11.07
C ASP A 102 -4.19 -2.36 -11.37
N SER A 103 -4.49 -1.90 -12.57
CA SER A 103 -5.88 -1.75 -13.02
C SER A 103 -6.44 -2.98 -13.73
N VAL A 104 -5.58 -3.82 -14.28
CA VAL A 104 -6.00 -4.84 -15.26
C VAL A 104 -6.78 -5.97 -14.60
N THR A 105 -6.31 -6.43 -13.45
CA THR A 105 -6.85 -7.63 -12.80
C THR A 105 -7.94 -7.32 -11.77
N HIS A 106 -8.00 -6.09 -11.26
CA HIS A 106 -8.82 -5.73 -10.10
C HIS A 106 -9.63 -4.44 -10.29
N SER A 107 -10.05 -4.17 -11.52
CA SER A 107 -10.81 -2.94 -11.84
C SER A 107 -12.17 -2.84 -11.13
N THR A 108 -12.75 -3.97 -10.70
CA THR A 108 -14.04 -3.99 -10.00
C THR A 108 -13.94 -4.44 -8.54
N THR A 109 -12.91 -5.18 -8.18
CA THR A 109 -12.76 -5.80 -6.85
C THR A 109 -11.65 -5.20 -6.01
N GLY A 110 -10.79 -4.38 -6.60
CA GLY A 110 -9.70 -3.73 -5.90
C GLY A 110 -10.20 -2.78 -4.82
N LYS A 111 -9.40 -2.58 -3.79
CA LYS A 111 -9.71 -1.70 -2.64
C LYS A 111 -9.05 -0.34 -2.73
N GLY A 112 -8.31 -0.08 -3.81
CA GLY A 112 -7.74 1.23 -4.08
C GLY A 112 -8.60 2.03 -5.05
N MET A 113 -8.57 3.34 -4.89
CA MET A 113 -9.17 4.26 -5.84
C MET A 113 -8.17 5.37 -6.18
N ILE A 114 -7.95 5.59 -7.46
CA ILE A 114 -7.12 6.70 -7.92
C ILE A 114 -7.90 7.99 -7.70
N ILE A 115 -7.29 8.93 -6.98
CA ILE A 115 -7.88 10.25 -6.75
C ILE A 115 -7.25 11.33 -7.62
N ASP A 116 -6.03 11.10 -8.09
CA ASP A 116 -5.33 12.01 -9.00
C ASP A 116 -4.22 11.25 -9.73
N VAL A 117 -3.77 11.81 -10.84
CA VAL A 117 -2.68 11.28 -11.66
C VAL A 117 -1.58 12.32 -11.68
N ASP A 118 -0.34 11.90 -11.46
CA ASP A 118 0.81 12.77 -11.54
C ASP A 118 1.12 13.17 -13.00
N ASP A 119 1.92 14.21 -13.20
CA ASP A 119 2.40 14.59 -14.54
C ASP A 119 3.15 13.43 -15.21
N ASN A 120 3.83 12.61 -14.42
CA ASN A 120 4.32 11.31 -14.85
C ASN A 120 3.18 10.29 -14.73
N PRO A 121 2.58 9.78 -15.84
CA PRO A 121 1.40 8.91 -15.77
C PRO A 121 1.68 7.53 -15.17
N ASN A 122 2.93 7.19 -14.90
CA ASN A 122 3.28 5.97 -14.15
C ASN A 122 3.15 6.15 -12.63
N LEU A 123 2.83 7.36 -12.17
CA LEU A 123 2.62 7.66 -10.75
C LEU A 123 1.19 8.15 -10.54
N VAL A 124 0.54 7.61 -9.52
CA VAL A 124 -0.84 7.97 -9.17
C VAL A 124 -0.97 8.24 -7.68
N TYR A 125 -2.01 8.96 -7.33
CA TYR A 125 -2.39 9.22 -5.93
C TYR A 125 -3.60 8.36 -5.63
N VAL A 126 -3.51 7.51 -4.61
CA VAL A 126 -4.55 6.53 -4.28
C VAL A 126 -4.99 6.64 -2.83
N ARG A 127 -6.25 6.28 -2.60
CA ARG A 127 -6.80 5.99 -1.28
C ARG A 127 -7.29 4.55 -1.27
N PHE A 128 -7.25 3.95 -0.10
CA PHE A 128 -7.84 2.62 0.10
C PHE A 128 -9.20 2.73 0.76
N ARG A 129 -10.03 1.73 0.52
CA ARG A 129 -11.33 1.57 1.18
C ARG A 129 -11.52 0.11 1.58
N ARG A 130 -12.24 -0.08 2.64
CA ARG A 130 -12.53 -1.43 3.15
C ARG A 130 -13.62 -2.14 2.36
#